data_e17322a8cabdb25acaff35e558e37c6d
#
_entry.id   e17322a8cabdb25acaff35e558e37c6d
#
_cell.length_a   1.000
_cell.length_b   1.000
_cell.length_c   1.000
_cell.angle_alpha   90.00
_cell.angle_beta   90.00
_cell.angle_gamma   90.00
#
_symmetry.space_group_name_H-M   'P 1'
#
loop_
_entity.id
_entity.type
_entity.pdbx_description
1 polymer ?
#
loop_
_entity_poly.entity_id
_entity_poly.type
_entity_poly.pdbx_seq_one_letter_code
_entity_poly.pdbx_strand_id
1 'polypeptide(L)'
;TEPGWALARFGDGGWWPAVERGLRAGEFDEEVVAGLADVLRRTGTPIAGVTTVPSARPGGVMGRLAGRVAASLGVAQVELVRRRVERPPQIEMENAVRQAANVRGAFRVIAKPPPGTGALFDDRRRSGWTLAMVGGQLRRAGAERVVPVALGTLM
;
A
#
# COMPACT_ATOMS: atom_id res chain seq x y z
N THR A 1 -5.65 9.40 9.20
CA THR A 1 -4.57 8.64 8.56
C THR A 1 -3.23 9.09 9.13
N GLU A 2 -2.42 8.14 9.50
CA GLU A 2 -1.09 8.43 10.02
C GLU A 2 -0.16 8.86 8.88
N PRO A 3 0.97 9.52 9.20
CA PRO A 3 1.98 9.83 8.19
C PRO A 3 2.43 8.59 7.44
N GLY A 4 2.67 8.74 6.14
CA GLY A 4 3.12 7.64 5.31
C GLY A 4 4.62 7.41 5.41
N TRP A 5 5.03 6.19 5.15
CA TRP A 5 6.41 5.75 5.13
C TRP A 5 6.77 5.22 3.75
N ALA A 6 8.03 5.37 3.38
CA ALA A 6 8.55 4.78 2.16
C ALA A 6 9.91 4.14 2.45
N LEU A 7 10.14 2.97 1.86
CA LEU A 7 11.40 2.25 2.03
C LEU A 7 12.52 2.88 1.19
N ALA A 8 12.18 3.33 -0.02
CA ALA A 8 13.18 3.83 -0.96
C ALA A 8 12.71 5.08 -1.68
N ARG A 9 13.67 5.84 -2.22
CA ARG A 9 13.42 6.86 -3.25
C ARG A 9 13.79 6.28 -4.61
N PHE A 10 13.05 6.63 -5.63
CA PHE A 10 13.34 6.18 -6.98
C PHE A 10 14.72 6.67 -7.43
N GLY A 11 15.55 5.74 -7.88
CA GLY A 11 16.91 6.04 -8.30
C GLY A 11 17.92 6.20 -7.17
N ASP A 12 17.51 6.07 -5.93
CA ASP A 12 18.40 6.12 -4.78
C ASP A 12 19.30 4.88 -4.72
N GLY A 13 20.54 5.05 -4.28
CA GLY A 13 21.49 3.94 -4.11
C GLY A 13 21.24 3.06 -2.90
N GLY A 14 20.32 3.44 -2.00
CA GLY A 14 20.00 2.67 -0.80
C GLY A 14 19.11 1.45 -1.08
N TRP A 15 17.83 1.55 -0.73
CA TRP A 15 16.87 0.45 -0.91
C TRP A 15 16.36 0.28 -2.32
N TRP A 16 16.47 1.31 -3.16
CA TRP A 16 15.85 1.30 -4.49
C TRP A 16 16.32 0.13 -5.38
N PRO A 17 17.61 -0.24 -5.45
CA PRO A 17 18.02 -1.38 -6.28
C PRO A 17 17.35 -2.69 -5.87
N ALA A 18 17.18 -2.94 -4.58
CA ALA A 18 16.52 -4.15 -4.09
C ALA A 18 15.03 -4.13 -4.40
N VAL A 19 14.38 -2.98 -4.24
CA VAL A 19 12.97 -2.81 -4.56
C VAL A 19 12.72 -3.01 -6.06
N GLU A 20 13.53 -2.38 -6.90
CA GLU A 20 13.41 -2.50 -8.36
C GLU A 20 13.61 -3.95 -8.81
N ARG A 21 14.60 -4.65 -8.26
CA ARG A 21 14.83 -6.06 -8.53
C ARG A 21 13.60 -6.91 -8.22
N GLY A 22 13.01 -6.69 -7.05
CA GLY A 22 11.83 -7.41 -6.61
C GLY A 22 10.62 -7.15 -7.49
N LEU A 23 10.40 -5.92 -7.89
CA LEU A 23 9.30 -5.56 -8.78
C LEU A 23 9.44 -6.23 -10.16
N ARG A 24 10.66 -6.32 -10.67
CA ARG A 24 10.93 -6.97 -11.96
C ARG A 24 10.84 -8.50 -11.87
N ALA A 25 11.35 -9.08 -10.80
CA ALA A 25 11.40 -10.52 -10.61
C ALA A 25 10.06 -11.10 -10.13
N GLY A 26 9.18 -10.28 -9.58
CA GLY A 26 7.93 -10.74 -8.98
C GLY A 26 8.11 -11.33 -7.58
N GLU A 27 9.28 -11.16 -6.99
CA GLU A 27 9.57 -11.67 -5.65
C GLU A 27 10.64 -10.78 -5.01
N PHE A 28 10.45 -10.44 -3.74
CA PHE A 28 11.37 -9.56 -3.02
C PHE A 28 12.35 -10.36 -2.17
N ASP A 29 13.58 -9.85 -2.06
CA ASP A 29 14.59 -10.40 -1.17
C ASP A 29 14.15 -10.29 0.29
N GLU A 30 14.65 -11.18 1.13
CA GLU A 30 14.34 -11.20 2.56
C GLU A 30 14.68 -9.88 3.24
N GLU A 31 15.71 -9.19 2.80
CA GLU A 31 16.09 -7.88 3.37
C GLU A 31 15.04 -6.80 3.15
N VAL A 32 14.28 -6.86 2.05
CA VAL A 32 13.16 -5.93 1.80
C VAL A 32 12.04 -6.20 2.79
N VAL A 33 11.71 -7.46 3.00
CA VAL A 33 10.70 -7.88 3.99
C VAL A 33 11.09 -7.41 5.38
N ALA A 34 12.33 -7.68 5.78
CA ALA A 34 12.85 -7.28 7.09
C ALA A 34 12.86 -5.76 7.25
N GLY A 35 13.24 -5.04 6.21
CA GLY A 35 13.26 -3.56 6.21
C GLY A 35 11.87 -2.97 6.42
N LEU A 36 10.86 -3.50 5.73
CA LEU A 36 9.48 -3.05 5.89
C LEU A 36 8.92 -3.38 7.26
N ALA A 37 9.17 -4.58 7.76
CA ALA A 37 8.75 -4.95 9.12
C ALA A 37 9.39 -4.03 10.16
N ASP A 38 10.65 -3.69 9.96
CA ASP A 38 11.39 -2.80 10.84
C ASP A 38 10.82 -1.37 10.83
N VAL A 39 10.50 -0.85 9.64
CA VAL A 39 9.83 0.45 9.50
C VAL A 39 8.53 0.46 10.30
N LEU A 40 7.73 -0.59 10.18
CA LEU A 40 6.46 -0.66 10.90
C LEU A 40 6.63 -0.77 12.42
N ARG A 41 7.66 -1.48 12.88
CA ARG A 41 7.99 -1.53 14.31
C ARG A 41 8.39 -0.16 14.84
N ARG A 42 9.09 0.63 14.04
CA ARG A 42 9.55 1.98 14.42
C ARG A 42 8.42 3.00 14.52
N THR A 43 7.24 2.72 14.01
CA THR A 43 6.10 3.64 14.18
C THR A 43 5.69 3.78 15.65
N GLY A 44 6.11 2.84 16.49
CA GLY A 44 5.75 2.84 17.91
C GLY A 44 4.31 2.43 18.19
N THR A 45 3.53 2.12 17.16
CA THR A 45 2.14 1.70 17.30
C THR A 45 2.02 0.23 16.88
N PRO A 46 1.42 -0.63 17.72
CA PRO A 46 1.22 -2.03 17.34
C PRO A 46 0.37 -2.15 16.08
N ILE A 47 0.85 -2.93 15.13
CA ILE A 47 0.12 -3.18 13.88
C ILE A 47 -0.79 -4.38 14.09
N ALA A 48 -2.08 -4.21 13.82
CA ALA A 48 -3.09 -5.26 14.01
C ALA A 48 -3.30 -6.11 12.76
N GLY A 49 -2.93 -5.59 11.60
CA GLY A 49 -3.05 -6.31 10.33
C GLY A 49 -2.42 -5.57 9.19
N VAL A 50 -2.23 -6.26 8.09
CA VAL A 50 -1.63 -5.72 6.86
C VAL A 50 -2.59 -5.92 5.71
N THR A 51 -2.80 -4.88 4.91
CA THR A 51 -3.57 -4.96 3.66
C THR A 51 -2.82 -4.21 2.55
N THR A 52 -3.25 -4.42 1.32
CA THR A 52 -2.61 -3.79 0.16
C THR A 52 -3.63 -3.03 -0.66
N VAL A 53 -3.16 -1.99 -1.35
CA VAL A 53 -3.89 -1.41 -2.47
C VAL A 53 -3.77 -2.39 -3.62
N PRO A 54 -4.88 -2.86 -4.21
CA PRO A 54 -4.80 -3.79 -5.33
C PRO A 54 -4.08 -3.17 -6.52
N SER A 55 -3.10 -3.90 -7.04
CA SER A 55 -2.32 -3.47 -8.19
C SER A 55 -2.97 -3.90 -9.49
N ALA A 56 -2.81 -3.08 -10.53
CA ALA A 56 -3.17 -3.47 -11.87
C ALA A 56 -2.15 -4.47 -12.48
N ARG A 57 -1.00 -4.66 -11.83
CA ARG A 57 0.03 -5.58 -12.28
C ARG A 57 -0.39 -7.03 -12.03
N PRO A 58 -0.19 -7.93 -12.99
CA PRO A 58 -0.47 -9.33 -12.78
C PRO A 58 0.49 -9.95 -11.76
N GLY A 59 0.08 -11.06 -11.16
CA GLY A 59 0.95 -11.88 -10.32
C GLY A 59 0.89 -11.63 -8.82
N GLY A 60 0.20 -10.60 -8.37
CA GLY A 60 -0.02 -10.39 -6.93
C GLY A 60 1.25 -10.18 -6.10
N VAL A 61 2.26 -9.52 -6.67
CA VAL A 61 3.57 -9.30 -6.01
C VAL A 61 3.42 -8.61 -4.68
N MET A 62 2.62 -7.54 -4.62
CA MET A 62 2.41 -6.79 -3.37
C MET A 62 1.68 -7.61 -2.32
N GLY A 63 0.72 -8.44 -2.75
CA GLY A 63 0.02 -9.33 -1.83
C GLY A 63 0.97 -10.35 -1.18
N ARG A 64 1.86 -10.93 -1.97
CA ARG A 64 2.87 -11.85 -1.42
C ARG A 64 3.84 -11.16 -0.47
N LEU A 65 4.29 -9.97 -0.82
CA LEU A 65 5.16 -9.19 0.04
C LEU A 65 4.47 -8.84 1.36
N ALA A 66 3.24 -8.34 1.29
CA ALA A 66 2.46 -8.00 2.47
C ALA A 66 2.25 -9.21 3.38
N GLY A 67 2.02 -10.40 2.80
CA GLY A 67 1.89 -11.64 3.57
C GLY A 67 3.18 -11.99 4.31
N ARG A 68 4.34 -11.81 3.67
CA ARG A 68 5.63 -12.07 4.32
C ARG A 68 5.91 -11.07 5.44
N VAL A 69 5.59 -9.80 5.23
CA VAL A 69 5.75 -8.77 6.26
C VAL A 69 4.81 -9.04 7.44
N ALA A 70 3.56 -9.40 7.15
CA ALA A 70 2.59 -9.75 8.19
C ALA A 70 3.09 -10.93 9.03
N ALA A 71 3.61 -11.97 8.38
CA ALA A 71 4.19 -13.11 9.09
C ALA A 71 5.37 -12.71 9.97
N SER A 72 6.22 -11.83 9.48
CA SER A 72 7.35 -11.30 10.26
C SER A 72 6.90 -10.52 11.48
N LEU A 73 5.78 -9.81 11.38
CA LEU A 73 5.19 -9.04 12.49
C LEU A 73 4.30 -9.90 13.41
N GLY A 74 3.96 -11.11 13.00
CA GLY A 74 3.04 -11.96 13.74
C GLY A 74 1.59 -11.51 13.67
N VAL A 75 1.19 -10.87 12.57
CA VAL A 75 -0.19 -10.36 12.37
C VAL A 75 -0.79 -10.95 11.09
N ALA A 76 -2.10 -10.78 10.92
CA ALA A 76 -2.79 -11.29 9.74
C ALA A 76 -2.63 -10.37 8.54
N GLN A 77 -2.54 -10.97 7.37
CA GLN A 77 -2.80 -10.27 6.11
C GLN A 77 -4.28 -10.39 5.80
N VAL A 78 -4.93 -9.28 5.50
CA VAL A 78 -6.37 -9.25 5.24
C VAL A 78 -6.63 -8.55 3.91
N GLU A 79 -7.46 -9.14 3.07
CA GLU A 79 -7.92 -8.48 1.86
C GLU A 79 -9.12 -7.60 2.20
N LEU A 80 -8.92 -6.29 2.17
CA LEU A 80 -9.93 -5.32 2.55
C LEU A 80 -10.39 -4.45 1.39
N VAL A 81 -9.62 -4.39 0.31
CA VAL A 81 -9.84 -3.46 -0.80
C VAL A 81 -9.78 -4.19 -2.12
N ARG A 82 -10.70 -3.89 -3.02
CA ARG A 82 -10.70 -4.37 -4.40
C ARG A 82 -10.81 -3.23 -5.38
N ARG A 83 -10.23 -3.42 -6.55
CA ARG A 83 -10.49 -2.54 -7.68
C ARG A 83 -11.89 -2.77 -8.19
N ARG A 84 -12.56 -1.69 -8.54
CA ARG A 84 -13.81 -1.79 -9.30
C ARG A 84 -13.49 -2.27 -10.71
N VAL A 85 -14.25 -3.24 -11.18
CA VAL A 85 -14.14 -3.76 -12.54
C VAL A 85 -14.79 -2.76 -13.50
N GLU A 86 -14.26 -2.65 -14.71
CA GLU A 86 -14.90 -1.91 -15.80
C GLU A 86 -15.03 -0.41 -15.57
N ARG A 87 -13.91 0.23 -15.33
CA ARG A 87 -13.91 1.68 -15.37
C ARG A 87 -13.62 2.18 -16.79
N PRO A 88 -14.31 3.23 -17.24
CA PRO A 88 -13.98 3.85 -18.52
C PRO A 88 -12.53 4.33 -18.56
N PRO A 89 -11.94 4.41 -19.76
CA PRO A 89 -10.59 4.94 -19.90
C PRO A 89 -10.48 6.34 -19.31
N GLN A 90 -9.30 6.65 -18.80
CA GLN A 90 -9.01 7.90 -18.09
C GLN A 90 -8.58 9.03 -19.02
N ILE A 91 -8.73 8.86 -20.30
CA ILE A 91 -8.24 9.81 -21.31
C ILE A 91 -8.88 11.20 -21.21
N GLU A 92 -10.04 11.29 -20.57
CA GLU A 92 -10.74 12.58 -20.40
C GLU A 92 -10.40 13.25 -19.07
N MET A 93 -9.54 12.68 -18.28
CA MET A 93 -9.19 13.23 -16.97
C MET A 93 -8.12 14.29 -17.11
N GLU A 94 -8.56 15.54 -17.28
CA GLU A 94 -7.67 16.65 -17.61
C GLU A 94 -7.19 17.45 -16.40
N ASN A 95 -7.78 17.23 -15.21
CA ASN A 95 -7.41 18.01 -14.04
C ASN A 95 -7.41 17.15 -12.75
N ALA A 96 -6.78 17.70 -11.71
CA ALA A 96 -6.60 17.00 -10.45
C ALA A 96 -7.92 16.62 -9.76
N VAL A 97 -8.97 17.44 -9.92
CA VAL A 97 -10.27 17.16 -9.30
C VAL A 97 -10.88 15.91 -9.92
N ARG A 98 -10.87 15.79 -11.23
CA ARG A 98 -11.35 14.61 -11.93
C ARG A 98 -10.51 13.38 -11.61
N GLN A 99 -9.19 13.53 -11.56
CA GLN A 99 -8.29 12.45 -11.18
C GLN A 99 -8.59 11.95 -9.77
N ALA A 100 -8.76 12.84 -8.80
CA ALA A 100 -9.09 12.48 -7.43
C ALA A 100 -10.44 11.76 -7.33
N ALA A 101 -11.46 12.25 -8.00
CA ALA A 101 -12.77 11.62 -8.05
C ALA A 101 -12.69 10.23 -8.68
N ASN A 102 -11.87 10.07 -9.71
CA ASN A 102 -11.68 8.80 -10.36
C ASN A 102 -10.96 7.78 -9.47
N VAL A 103 -9.94 8.21 -8.72
CA VAL A 103 -9.25 7.35 -7.75
C VAL A 103 -10.23 6.86 -6.69
N ARG A 104 -11.08 7.75 -6.15
CA ARG A 104 -12.11 7.35 -5.19
C ARG A 104 -13.02 6.26 -5.72
N GLY A 105 -13.45 6.36 -6.96
CA GLY A 105 -14.31 5.38 -7.58
C GLY A 105 -13.61 4.10 -8.04
N ALA A 106 -12.27 4.09 -8.08
CA ALA A 106 -11.49 2.96 -8.58
C ALA A 106 -11.38 1.81 -7.57
N PHE A 107 -11.58 2.09 -6.29
CA PHE A 107 -11.42 1.11 -5.21
C PHE A 107 -12.64 1.09 -4.31
N ARG A 108 -12.88 -0.07 -3.70
CA ARG A 108 -13.92 -0.19 -2.67
C ARG A 108 -13.43 -1.10 -1.55
N VAL A 109 -13.87 -0.82 -0.34
CA VAL A 109 -13.65 -1.67 0.83
C VAL A 109 -14.68 -2.81 0.79
N ILE A 110 -14.20 -4.04 0.90
CA ILE A 110 -15.03 -5.24 0.78
C ILE A 110 -15.26 -5.98 2.09
N ALA A 111 -14.57 -5.57 3.15
CA ALA A 111 -14.72 -6.21 4.45
C ALA A 111 -14.44 -5.19 5.54
N LYS A 112 -14.93 -5.45 6.74
CA LYS A 112 -14.66 -4.59 7.89
C LYS A 112 -13.21 -4.76 8.34
N PRO A 113 -12.44 -3.68 8.47
CA PRO A 113 -11.08 -3.77 8.98
C PRO A 113 -11.03 -4.30 10.41
N PRO A 114 -9.97 -5.04 10.79
CA PRO A 114 -9.75 -5.40 12.19
C PRO A 114 -9.62 -4.14 13.06
N PRO A 115 -9.99 -4.21 14.34
CA PRO A 115 -9.75 -3.10 15.26
C PRO A 115 -8.26 -2.85 15.41
N GLY A 116 -7.89 -1.59 15.66
CA GLY A 116 -6.51 -1.17 15.84
C GLY A 116 -5.93 -0.53 14.59
N THR A 117 -4.61 -0.55 14.48
CA THR A 117 -3.88 0.10 13.41
C THR A 117 -3.58 -0.90 12.29
N GLY A 118 -4.00 -0.56 11.08
CA GLY A 118 -3.68 -1.34 9.89
C GLY A 118 -2.54 -0.72 9.09
N ALA A 119 -1.66 -1.54 8.54
CA ALA A 119 -0.68 -1.09 7.56
C ALA A 119 -1.25 -1.28 6.16
N LEU A 120 -1.18 -0.24 5.35
CA LEU A 120 -1.68 -0.24 3.97
C LEU A 120 -0.51 -0.08 3.02
N PHE A 121 -0.26 -1.11 2.22
CA PHE A 121 0.89 -1.16 1.31
C PHE A 121 0.52 -0.81 -0.12
N ASP A 122 1.39 -0.05 -0.78
CA ASP A 122 1.34 0.17 -2.22
C ASP A 122 2.77 0.11 -2.78
N ASP A 123 2.91 -0.18 -4.06
CA ASP A 123 4.23 -0.32 -4.69
C ASP A 123 4.95 1.04 -4.81
N ARG A 124 4.24 2.09 -5.20
CA ARG A 124 4.83 3.40 -5.45
C ARG A 124 3.97 4.52 -4.91
N ARG A 125 4.62 5.55 -4.38
CA ARG A 125 3.97 6.79 -4.02
C ARG A 125 4.45 7.89 -4.96
N ARG A 126 3.61 8.31 -5.89
CA ARG A 126 3.87 9.45 -6.76
C ARG A 126 3.28 10.73 -6.19
N SER A 127 1.98 10.74 -5.96
CA SER A 127 1.27 11.90 -5.43
C SER A 127 0.68 11.65 -4.04
N GLY A 128 0.62 10.41 -3.62
CA GLY A 128 -0.04 10.03 -2.37
C GLY A 128 -1.56 9.94 -2.46
N TRP A 129 -2.17 10.25 -3.60
CA TRP A 129 -3.63 10.24 -3.76
C TRP A 129 -4.24 8.87 -3.47
N THR A 130 -3.66 7.82 -4.04
CA THR A 130 -4.20 6.47 -3.88
C THR A 130 -4.16 6.02 -2.43
N LEU A 131 -3.02 6.17 -1.77
CA LEU A 131 -2.88 5.79 -0.36
C LEU A 131 -3.78 6.62 0.54
N ALA A 132 -3.89 7.93 0.29
CA ALA A 132 -4.75 8.80 1.09
C ALA A 132 -6.23 8.44 0.92
N MET A 133 -6.67 8.19 -0.30
CA MET A 133 -8.06 7.85 -0.59
C MET A 133 -8.45 6.50 -0.01
N VAL A 134 -7.64 5.48 -0.24
CA VAL A 134 -7.90 4.13 0.28
C VAL A 134 -7.81 4.11 1.80
N GLY A 135 -6.82 4.78 2.37
CA GLY A 135 -6.69 4.92 3.82
C GLY A 135 -7.91 5.57 4.44
N GLY A 136 -8.43 6.63 3.82
CA GLY A 136 -9.66 7.29 4.26
C GLY A 136 -10.89 6.37 4.18
N GLN A 137 -11.00 5.58 3.11
CA GLN A 137 -12.08 4.60 2.97
C GLN A 137 -12.00 3.52 4.06
N LEU A 138 -10.81 3.04 4.38
CA LEU A 138 -10.62 2.06 5.45
C LEU A 138 -11.01 2.62 6.80
N ARG A 139 -10.65 3.87 7.08
CA ARG A 139 -11.05 4.52 8.34
C ARG A 139 -12.56 4.67 8.44
N ARG A 140 -13.22 5.07 7.37
CA ARG A 140 -14.68 5.15 7.34
C ARG A 140 -15.35 3.79 7.51
N ALA A 141 -14.67 2.72 7.10
CA ALA A 141 -15.15 1.35 7.27
C ALA A 141 -14.90 0.79 8.68
N GLY A 142 -14.18 1.51 9.53
CA GLY A 142 -13.98 1.12 10.92
C GLY A 142 -12.54 0.94 11.40
N ALA A 143 -11.54 1.15 10.54
CA ALA A 143 -10.16 1.12 10.98
C ALA A 143 -9.88 2.29 11.92
N GLU A 144 -9.25 2.04 13.05
CA GLU A 144 -8.92 3.09 14.00
C GLU A 144 -7.82 4.00 13.47
N ARG A 145 -6.77 3.41 12.93
CA ARG A 145 -5.65 4.10 12.30
C ARG A 145 -5.19 3.33 11.08
N VAL A 146 -4.68 4.04 10.10
CA VAL A 146 -4.08 3.45 8.90
C VAL A 146 -2.70 4.06 8.71
N VAL A 147 -1.68 3.22 8.61
CA VAL A 147 -0.32 3.61 8.32
C VAL A 147 -0.04 3.29 6.85
N PRO A 148 0.04 4.30 5.98
CA PRO A 148 0.37 4.05 4.57
C PRO A 148 1.85 3.75 4.42
N VAL A 149 2.17 2.72 3.64
CA VAL A 149 3.55 2.32 3.38
C VAL A 149 3.73 2.10 1.88
N ALA A 150 4.67 2.81 1.27
CA ALA A 150 5.04 2.62 -0.12
C ALA A 150 6.44 2.00 -0.20
N LEU A 151 6.67 1.18 -1.22
CA LEU A 151 8.02 0.66 -1.46
C LEU A 151 8.95 1.75 -1.96
N GLY A 152 8.44 2.67 -2.76
CA GLY A 152 9.23 3.76 -3.28
C GLY A 152 8.45 5.06 -3.38
N THR A 153 9.18 6.16 -3.40
CA THR A 153 8.63 7.51 -3.56
C THR A 153 9.45 8.30 -4.55
N LEU A 154 8.81 9.24 -5.24
CA LEU A 154 9.50 10.17 -6.14
C LEU A 154 10.19 11.32 -5.40
N MET A 155 9.84 11.53 -4.17
CA MET A 155 10.43 12.63 -3.38
C MET A 155 11.64 12.21 -2.61
#